data_930e68eb91d07938e3217f808e7f82fe
#
_entry.id   930e68eb91d07938e3217f808e7f82fe
#
_cell.length_a   1.000
_cell.length_b   1.000
_cell.length_c   1.000
_cell.angle_alpha   90.00
_cell.angle_beta   90.00
_cell.angle_gamma   90.00
#
_symmetry.space_group_name_H-M   'P 1'
#
loop_
_entity.id
_entity.type
_entity.pdbx_description
1 polymer ?
#
loop_
_entity_poly.entity_id
_entity_poly.type
_entity_poly.pdbx_seq_one_letter_code
_entity_poly.pdbx_strand_id
1 'polypeptide(L)'
;MDAQKVHERRWLILGVMSLSLVITLLNNVTVNVALPELSKDLGADNTELQWIMDAYVVVFGGMLLVMGAVGDRFGRKPALMMGLAVVGLVSALTAQYATTSEHVIGARALMGLGAALVMPATLSIIVVVFPPEERGKAVGI
;
A
#
# COMPACT_ATOMS: atom_id res chain seq x y z
N MET A 1 -17.79 14.24 12.75
CA MET A 1 -18.43 12.91 12.66
C MET A 1 -18.68 12.48 14.09
N ASP A 2 -19.94 12.21 14.48
CA ASP A 2 -20.31 11.91 15.86
C ASP A 2 -19.58 10.66 16.34
N ALA A 3 -18.92 10.73 17.51
CA ALA A 3 -18.13 9.62 18.08
C ALA A 3 -18.97 8.34 18.23
N GLN A 4 -20.27 8.48 18.48
CA GLN A 4 -21.22 7.40 18.62
C GLN A 4 -21.42 6.63 17.29
N LYS A 5 -21.51 7.33 16.13
CA LYS A 5 -21.61 6.71 14.81
C LYS A 5 -20.31 6.02 14.39
N VAL A 6 -19.16 6.53 14.84
CA VAL A 6 -17.85 5.88 14.60
C VAL A 6 -17.75 4.57 15.37
N HIS A 7 -18.21 4.57 16.62
CA HIS A 7 -18.21 3.37 17.47
C HIS A 7 -19.12 2.26 16.92
N GLU A 8 -20.33 2.62 16.46
CA GLU A 8 -21.26 1.66 15.85
C GLU A 8 -20.73 1.03 14.55
N ARG A 9 -19.92 1.79 13.79
CA ARG A 9 -19.35 1.34 12.49
C ARG A 9 -17.91 0.83 12.59
N ARG A 10 -17.37 0.66 13.80
CA ARG A 10 -15.94 0.29 13.99
C ARG A 10 -15.52 -0.98 13.26
N TRP A 11 -16.37 -2.00 13.24
CA TRP A 11 -16.09 -3.25 12.54
C TRP A 11 -16.11 -3.10 11.03
N LEU A 12 -16.96 -2.24 10.48
CA LEU A 12 -16.97 -1.92 9.06
C LEU A 12 -15.72 -1.12 8.69
N ILE A 13 -15.30 -0.18 9.51
CA ILE A 13 -14.04 0.57 9.34
C ILE A 13 -12.86 -0.42 9.35
N LEU A 14 -12.83 -1.35 10.30
CA LEU A 14 -11.79 -2.38 10.35
C LEU A 14 -11.77 -3.22 9.06
N GLY A 15 -12.92 -3.67 8.58
CA GLY A 15 -13.02 -4.42 7.32
C GLY A 15 -12.43 -3.65 6.12
N VAL A 16 -12.72 -2.35 6.02
CA VAL A 16 -12.16 -1.49 4.96
C VAL A 16 -10.64 -1.33 5.13
N MET A 17 -10.15 -1.16 6.37
CA MET A 17 -8.72 -1.04 6.64
C MET A 17 -7.98 -2.34 6.32
N SER A 18 -8.51 -3.48 6.75
CA SER A 18 -7.94 -4.81 6.45
C SER A 18 -7.93 -5.08 4.95
N LEU A 19 -9.02 -4.76 4.24
CA LEU A 19 -9.07 -4.89 2.78
C LEU A 19 -8.03 -4.02 2.09
N SER A 20 -7.81 -2.79 2.56
CA SER A 20 -6.78 -1.89 2.04
C SER A 20 -5.37 -2.47 2.18
N LEU A 21 -5.06 -3.08 3.33
CA LEU A 21 -3.79 -3.76 3.56
C LEU A 21 -3.65 -5.01 2.70
N VAL A 22 -4.70 -5.83 2.60
CA VAL A 22 -4.71 -7.03 1.76
C VAL A 22 -4.46 -6.68 0.30
N ILE A 23 -5.12 -5.65 -0.24
CA ILE A 23 -4.89 -5.18 -1.63
C ILE A 23 -3.42 -4.78 -1.82
N THR A 24 -2.84 -4.05 -0.86
CA THR A 24 -1.45 -3.62 -0.92
C THR A 24 -0.47 -4.81 -0.88
N LEU A 25 -0.75 -5.81 -0.05
CA LEU A 25 0.04 -7.04 0.05
C LEU A 25 -0.11 -7.91 -1.21
N LEU A 26 -1.33 -8.09 -1.71
CA LEU A 26 -1.60 -8.87 -2.93
C LEU A 26 -0.89 -8.28 -4.14
N ASN A 27 -0.82 -6.95 -4.26
CA ASN A 27 -0.06 -6.31 -5.32
C ASN A 27 1.41 -6.79 -5.35
N ASN A 28 2.02 -6.96 -4.18
CA ASN A 28 3.40 -7.45 -4.08
C ASN A 28 3.53 -8.94 -4.47
N VAL A 29 2.59 -9.77 -4.01
CA VAL A 29 2.56 -11.21 -4.35
C VAL A 29 2.32 -11.42 -5.85
N THR A 30 1.41 -10.65 -6.46
CA THR A 30 1.06 -10.74 -7.88
C THR A 30 2.29 -10.50 -8.77
N VAL A 31 3.12 -9.52 -8.44
CA VAL A 31 4.35 -9.24 -9.21
C VAL A 31 5.32 -10.42 -9.14
N ASN A 32 5.49 -11.06 -7.97
CA ASN A 32 6.34 -12.25 -7.87
C ASN A 32 5.89 -13.40 -8.79
N VAL A 33 4.58 -13.59 -8.93
CA VAL A 33 4.02 -14.59 -9.84
C VAL A 33 4.19 -14.20 -11.30
N ALA A 34 4.14 -12.91 -11.62
CA ALA A 34 4.28 -12.39 -12.97
C ALA A 34 5.74 -12.29 -13.45
N LEU A 35 6.75 -12.43 -12.59
CA LEU A 35 8.17 -12.27 -12.97
C LEU A 35 8.60 -13.12 -14.16
N PRO A 36 8.21 -14.41 -14.30
CA PRO A 36 8.62 -15.22 -15.46
C PRO A 36 8.05 -14.71 -16.78
N GLU A 37 6.82 -14.15 -16.76
CA GLU A 37 6.19 -13.54 -17.93
C GLU A 37 6.84 -12.21 -18.27
N LEU A 38 7.09 -11.36 -17.27
CA LEU A 38 7.79 -10.08 -17.43
C LEU A 38 9.19 -10.29 -18.04
N SER A 39 9.92 -11.33 -17.62
CA SER A 39 11.21 -11.67 -18.19
C SER A 39 11.12 -12.00 -19.69
N LYS A 40 10.07 -12.70 -20.12
CA LYS A 40 9.87 -13.08 -21.52
C LYS A 40 9.38 -11.92 -22.38
N ASP A 41 8.40 -11.18 -21.85
CA ASP A 41 7.71 -10.13 -22.63
C ASP A 41 8.55 -8.86 -22.75
N LEU A 42 9.29 -8.50 -21.71
CA LEU A 42 10.12 -7.29 -21.68
C LEU A 42 11.60 -7.58 -21.97
N GLY A 43 12.00 -8.86 -22.09
CA GLY A 43 13.40 -9.24 -22.22
C GLY A 43 14.26 -8.85 -21.01
N ALA A 44 13.65 -8.72 -19.83
CA ALA A 44 14.29 -8.26 -18.62
C ALA A 44 15.38 -9.23 -18.16
N ASP A 45 16.55 -8.70 -17.83
CA ASP A 45 17.63 -9.48 -17.24
C ASP A 45 17.40 -9.75 -15.73
N ASN A 46 18.26 -10.59 -15.14
CA ASN A 46 18.13 -10.94 -13.72
C ASN A 46 18.25 -9.72 -12.78
N THR A 47 19.04 -8.73 -13.16
CA THR A 47 19.22 -7.50 -12.37
C THR A 47 17.98 -6.64 -12.42
N GLU A 48 17.36 -6.51 -13.59
CA GLU A 48 16.12 -5.77 -13.78
C GLU A 48 14.95 -6.43 -13.03
N LEU A 49 14.85 -7.77 -13.10
CA LEU A 49 13.85 -8.53 -12.35
C LEU A 49 14.00 -8.33 -10.83
N GLN A 50 15.24 -8.30 -10.34
CA GLN A 50 15.52 -8.00 -8.94
C GLN A 50 15.09 -6.57 -8.59
N TRP A 51 15.41 -5.58 -9.43
CA TRP A 51 14.97 -4.20 -9.20
C TRP A 51 13.45 -4.02 -9.25
N ILE A 52 12.74 -4.78 -10.09
CA ILE A 52 11.26 -4.80 -10.09
C ILE A 52 10.70 -5.19 -8.72
N MET A 53 11.35 -6.13 -8.02
CA MET A 53 10.96 -6.53 -6.67
C MET A 53 11.41 -5.51 -5.62
N ASP A 54 12.69 -5.14 -5.65
CA ASP A 54 13.34 -4.38 -4.60
C ASP A 54 12.95 -2.90 -4.58
N ALA A 55 12.67 -2.29 -5.74
CA ALA A 55 12.27 -0.89 -5.82
C ALA A 55 11.06 -0.56 -4.94
N TYR A 56 10.07 -1.45 -4.91
CA TYR A 56 8.91 -1.29 -4.02
C TYR A 56 9.33 -1.35 -2.54
N VAL A 57 10.09 -2.36 -2.14
CA VAL A 57 10.47 -2.61 -0.74
C VAL A 57 11.39 -1.50 -0.22
N VAL A 58 12.37 -1.08 -1.02
CA VAL A 58 13.32 -0.03 -0.66
C VAL A 58 12.61 1.31 -0.46
N VAL A 59 11.75 1.70 -1.41
CA VAL A 59 11.00 2.96 -1.30
C VAL A 59 9.98 2.89 -0.16
N PHE A 60 9.26 1.79 -0.04
CA PHE A 60 8.31 1.56 1.06
C PHE A 60 8.99 1.70 2.42
N GLY A 61 10.07 0.95 2.66
CA GLY A 61 10.80 0.97 3.94
C GLY A 61 11.45 2.31 4.22
N GLY A 62 12.11 2.90 3.22
CA GLY A 62 12.78 4.20 3.37
C GLY A 62 11.83 5.37 3.62
N MET A 63 10.62 5.31 3.06
CA MET A 63 9.62 6.37 3.17
C MET A 63 8.59 6.18 4.29
N LEU A 64 8.58 5.00 4.95
CA LEU A 64 7.55 4.66 5.94
C LEU A 64 7.40 5.70 7.05
N LEU A 65 8.51 6.16 7.63
CA LEU A 65 8.51 7.16 8.71
C LEU A 65 8.10 8.54 8.20
N VAL A 66 8.60 8.95 7.04
CA VAL A 66 8.30 10.25 6.43
C VAL A 66 6.80 10.31 6.08
N MET A 67 6.28 9.27 5.45
CA MET A 67 4.87 9.19 5.06
C MET A 67 3.95 9.04 6.27
N GLY A 68 4.41 8.41 7.35
CA GLY A 68 3.74 8.42 8.65
C GLY A 68 3.58 9.85 9.19
N ALA A 69 4.65 10.65 9.20
CA ALA A 69 4.62 12.04 9.62
C ALA A 69 3.73 12.91 8.71
N VAL A 70 3.72 12.68 7.40
CA VAL A 70 2.80 13.33 6.45
C VAL A 70 1.34 13.01 6.82
N GLY A 71 1.02 11.74 7.09
CA GLY A 71 -0.31 11.32 7.54
C GLY A 71 -0.73 11.96 8.86
N ASP A 72 0.22 12.17 9.80
CA ASP A 72 -0.04 12.88 11.06
C ASP A 72 -0.36 14.36 10.84
N ARG A 73 0.37 14.99 9.92
CA ARG A 73 0.23 16.43 9.66
C ARG A 73 -1.01 16.78 8.85
N PHE A 74 -1.30 16.01 7.81
CA PHE A 74 -2.37 16.31 6.83
C PHE A 74 -3.65 15.50 7.07
N GLY A 75 -3.61 14.55 7.99
CA GLY A 75 -4.74 13.70 8.37
C GLY A 75 -4.63 12.28 7.83
N ARG A 76 -5.05 11.31 8.64
CA ARG A 76 -4.94 9.88 8.35
C ARG A 76 -5.84 9.42 7.19
N LYS A 77 -7.07 9.95 7.13
CA LYS A 77 -8.02 9.59 6.06
C LYS A 77 -7.55 10.06 4.68
N PRO A 78 -7.15 11.34 4.48
CA PRO A 78 -6.58 11.78 3.20
C PRO A 78 -5.32 11.00 2.81
N ALA A 79 -4.42 10.73 3.76
CA ALA A 79 -3.20 9.96 3.52
C ALA A 79 -3.52 8.54 3.02
N LEU A 80 -4.47 7.84 3.66
CA LEU A 80 -4.93 6.53 3.22
C LEU A 80 -5.51 6.56 1.81
N MET A 81 -6.42 7.50 1.54
CA MET A 81 -7.05 7.64 0.22
C MET A 81 -6.03 7.93 -0.87
N MET A 82 -5.06 8.81 -0.59
CA MET A 82 -3.99 9.16 -1.51
C MET A 82 -3.06 7.96 -1.77
N GLY A 83 -2.69 7.22 -0.71
CA GLY A 83 -1.87 6.02 -0.85
C GLY A 83 -2.54 4.96 -1.71
N LEU A 84 -3.83 4.66 -1.46
CA LEU A 84 -4.61 3.71 -2.27
C LEU A 84 -4.79 4.19 -3.71
N ALA A 85 -5.04 5.48 -3.93
CA ALA A 85 -5.15 6.05 -5.26
C ALA A 85 -3.84 5.92 -6.04
N VAL A 86 -2.70 6.20 -5.42
CA VAL A 86 -1.37 6.02 -6.03
C VAL A 86 -1.15 4.56 -6.42
N VAL A 87 -1.36 3.62 -5.49
CA VAL A 87 -1.18 2.19 -5.79
C VAL A 87 -2.10 1.74 -6.91
N GLY A 88 -3.39 2.07 -6.85
CA GLY A 88 -4.38 1.65 -7.85
C GLY A 88 -4.14 2.26 -9.23
N LEU A 89 -3.92 3.57 -9.31
CA LEU A 89 -3.69 4.27 -10.58
C LEU A 89 -2.37 3.83 -11.23
N VAL A 90 -1.28 3.77 -10.46
CA VAL A 90 0.02 3.35 -10.98
C VAL A 90 -0.04 1.90 -11.44
N SER A 91 -0.71 1.01 -10.70
CA SER A 91 -0.90 -0.39 -11.11
C SER A 91 -1.66 -0.49 -12.44
N ALA A 92 -2.77 0.24 -12.59
CA ALA A 92 -3.55 0.25 -13.81
C ALA A 92 -2.78 0.82 -15.01
N LEU A 93 -2.04 1.92 -14.81
CA LEU A 93 -1.22 2.53 -15.86
C LEU A 93 -0.07 1.61 -16.26
N THR A 94 0.58 0.94 -15.30
CA THR A 94 1.65 0.00 -15.60
C THR A 94 1.16 -1.18 -16.43
N ALA A 95 0.00 -1.75 -16.07
CA ALA A 95 -0.60 -2.86 -16.82
C ALA A 95 -0.96 -2.48 -18.26
N GLN A 96 -1.27 -1.20 -18.53
CA GLN A 96 -1.69 -0.74 -19.84
C GLN A 96 -0.54 -0.23 -20.70
N TYR A 97 0.47 0.41 -20.11
CA TYR A 97 1.46 1.21 -20.83
C TYR A 97 2.93 0.80 -20.59
N ALA A 98 3.21 -0.14 -19.68
CA ALA A 98 4.58 -0.57 -19.45
C ALA A 98 5.09 -1.40 -20.63
N THR A 99 6.11 -0.88 -21.32
CA THR A 99 6.75 -1.52 -22.48
C THR A 99 8.19 -1.89 -22.23
N THR A 100 8.76 -1.47 -21.09
CA THR A 100 10.14 -1.76 -20.68
C THR A 100 10.20 -2.10 -19.20
N SER A 101 11.23 -2.83 -18.79
CA SER A 101 11.52 -3.14 -17.39
C SER A 101 11.70 -1.89 -16.53
N GLU A 102 12.29 -0.83 -17.07
CA GLU A 102 12.48 0.45 -16.39
C GLU A 102 11.12 1.11 -16.01
N HIS A 103 10.13 1.04 -16.90
CA HIS A 103 8.78 1.52 -16.60
C HIS A 103 8.17 0.77 -15.42
N VAL A 104 8.35 -0.55 -15.38
CA VAL A 104 7.86 -1.38 -14.26
C VAL A 104 8.60 -1.05 -12.97
N ILE A 105 9.94 -0.90 -12.99
CA ILE A 105 10.75 -0.52 -11.82
C ILE A 105 10.29 0.83 -11.25
N GLY A 106 10.13 1.85 -12.11
CA GLY A 106 9.64 3.16 -11.70
C GLY A 106 8.24 3.11 -11.09
N ALA A 107 7.34 2.34 -11.70
CA ALA A 107 6.00 2.11 -11.17
C ALA A 107 6.04 1.42 -9.80
N ARG A 108 6.90 0.43 -9.61
CA ARG A 108 7.09 -0.25 -8.33
C ARG A 108 7.57 0.70 -7.23
N ALA A 109 8.50 1.61 -7.55
CA ALA A 109 8.94 2.64 -6.62
C ALA A 109 7.78 3.57 -6.20
N LEU A 110 6.96 4.02 -7.15
CA LEU A 110 5.78 4.85 -6.86
C LEU A 110 4.72 4.10 -6.04
N MET A 111 4.49 2.82 -6.33
CA MET A 111 3.58 1.98 -5.52
C MET A 111 4.12 1.81 -4.09
N GLY A 112 5.43 1.66 -3.91
CA GLY A 112 6.08 1.64 -2.59
C GLY A 112 5.82 2.91 -1.79
N LEU A 113 5.86 4.08 -2.44
CA LEU A 113 5.53 5.36 -1.83
C LEU A 113 4.05 5.41 -1.39
N GLY A 114 3.13 4.95 -2.24
CA GLY A 114 1.71 4.83 -1.91
C GLY A 114 1.46 3.90 -0.73
N ALA A 115 2.09 2.74 -0.71
CA ALA A 115 2.00 1.78 0.39
C ALA A 115 2.54 2.33 1.72
N ALA A 116 3.60 3.15 1.67
CA ALA A 116 4.16 3.82 2.84
C ALA A 116 3.19 4.85 3.46
N LEU A 117 2.22 5.37 2.71
CA LEU A 117 1.11 6.17 3.24
C LEU A 117 0.01 5.29 3.87
N VAL A 118 -0.30 4.16 3.24
CA VAL A 118 -1.42 3.27 3.65
C VAL A 118 -1.15 2.65 5.02
N MET A 119 0.02 2.07 5.25
CA MET A 119 0.30 1.27 6.43
C MET A 119 0.23 2.07 7.75
N PRO A 120 0.91 3.23 7.92
CA PRO A 120 0.78 4.02 9.14
C PRO A 120 -0.62 4.60 9.33
N ALA A 121 -1.28 4.98 8.22
CA ALA A 121 -2.64 5.53 8.27
C ALA A 121 -3.65 4.50 8.78
N THR A 122 -3.59 3.26 8.32
CA THR A 122 -4.47 2.18 8.76
C THR A 122 -4.29 1.87 10.24
N LEU A 123 -3.06 1.66 10.71
CA LEU A 123 -2.77 1.41 12.12
C LEU A 123 -3.26 2.53 13.02
N SER A 124 -3.04 3.77 12.62
CA SER A 124 -3.48 4.92 13.40
C SER A 124 -5.00 5.06 13.47
N ILE A 125 -5.71 4.79 12.38
CA ILE A 125 -7.18 4.81 12.35
C ILE A 125 -7.73 3.73 13.29
N ILE A 126 -7.16 2.53 13.29
CA ILE A 126 -7.57 1.44 14.19
C ILE A 126 -7.40 1.85 15.65
N VAL A 127 -6.24 2.44 16.00
CA VAL A 127 -5.97 2.89 17.38
C VAL A 127 -6.94 3.98 17.86
N VAL A 128 -7.41 4.84 16.96
CA VAL A 128 -8.37 5.91 17.29
C VAL A 128 -9.81 5.38 17.40
N VAL A 129 -10.17 4.42 16.54
CA VAL A 129 -11.55 3.92 16.44
C VAL A 129 -11.87 2.88 17.51
N PHE A 130 -10.88 2.08 17.94
CA PHE A 130 -11.06 1.01 18.91
C PHE A 130 -10.63 1.40 20.32
N PRO A 131 -11.44 1.04 21.35
CA PRO A 131 -11.03 1.21 22.74
C PRO A 131 -9.81 0.34 23.07
N PRO A 132 -9.01 0.70 24.09
CA PRO A 132 -7.74 0.02 24.42
C PRO A 132 -7.86 -1.50 24.54
N GLU A 133 -8.97 -1.99 25.10
CA GLU A 133 -9.22 -3.40 25.37
C GLU A 133 -9.42 -4.24 24.09
N GLU A 134 -9.88 -3.61 23.00
CA GLU A 134 -10.18 -4.28 21.72
C GLU A 134 -9.07 -4.08 20.68
N ARG A 135 -8.09 -3.18 20.91
CA ARG A 135 -7.03 -2.88 19.93
C ARG A 135 -6.21 -4.10 19.56
N GLY A 136 -5.87 -4.94 20.54
CA GLY A 136 -5.11 -6.16 20.30
C GLY A 136 -5.81 -7.13 19.34
N LYS A 137 -7.14 -7.27 19.49
CA LYS A 137 -7.95 -8.07 18.56
C LYS A 137 -8.05 -7.43 17.18
N ALA A 138 -8.24 -6.10 17.12
CA ALA A 138 -8.40 -5.37 15.87
C ALA A 138 -7.12 -5.34 15.01
N VAL A 139 -5.94 -5.40 15.63
CA VAL A 139 -4.65 -5.44 14.93
C VAL A 139 -4.25 -6.87 14.55
N GLY A 140 -4.75 -7.88 15.26
CA GLY A 140 -4.44 -9.30 15.02
C GLY A 140 -5.35 -10.00 14.01
N ILE A 141 -6.34 -9.29 13.45
CA ILE A 141 -7.22 -9.75 12.36
C ILE A 141 -6.71 -9.24 11.02
#